data_46840e67b7383fbf67f602100d8b26c8
#
_entry.id   46840e67b7383fbf67f602100d8b26c8
#
_cell.length_a   1.000
_cell.length_b   1.000
_cell.length_c   1.000
_cell.angle_alpha   90.00
_cell.angle_beta   90.00
_cell.angle_gamma   90.00
#
_symmetry.space_group_name_H-M   'P 1'
#
loop_
_entity.id
_entity.type
_entity.pdbx_description
1 polymer ?
#
loop_
_entity_poly.entity_id
_entity_poly.type
_entity_poly.pdbx_seq_one_letter_code
_entity_poly.pdbx_strand_id
1 'polypeptide(L)'
;LAYKLATKLGTWGKAKGNIGISSGGGPGIMEAVNRGAHDGGCKSVGMGISLPFEQHNNEYVSPELDFEFHYFFTRKYWCVYLSKAYVIMPGGVGTLDELCEILTLIQTKKMKTCPIVLLNSEFWNNAINFDYMIKYGTISQSDKDALFITDSIDHAYNHITNNIRLDD
;
A
#
# COMPACT_ATOMS: atom_id res chain seq x y z
N LEU A 1 1.89 -7.65 -12.21
CA LEU A 1 2.80 -7.37 -11.08
C LEU A 1 2.05 -7.46 -9.75
N ALA A 2 1.00 -6.66 -9.52
CA ALA A 2 0.25 -6.58 -8.28
C ALA A 2 -0.19 -7.95 -7.72
N TYR A 3 -0.89 -8.74 -8.54
CA TYR A 3 -1.32 -10.10 -8.20
C TYR A 3 -0.15 -10.99 -7.71
N LYS A 4 0.96 -11.03 -8.48
CA LYS A 4 2.10 -11.90 -8.14
C LYS A 4 2.77 -11.50 -6.82
N LEU A 5 2.95 -10.19 -6.58
CA LEU A 5 3.51 -9.71 -5.32
C LEU A 5 2.57 -10.00 -4.15
N ALA A 6 1.28 -9.75 -4.32
CA ALA A 6 0.27 -10.04 -3.31
C ALA A 6 0.19 -11.52 -2.97
N THR A 7 0.29 -12.42 -3.97
CA THR A 7 0.34 -13.88 -3.73
C THR A 7 1.57 -14.29 -2.92
N LYS A 8 2.77 -13.73 -3.24
CA LYS A 8 3.99 -14.02 -2.45
C LYS A 8 3.88 -13.51 -1.02
N LEU A 9 3.44 -12.27 -0.85
CA LEU A 9 3.22 -11.67 0.47
C LEU A 9 2.11 -12.38 1.24
N GLY A 10 1.05 -12.82 0.56
CA GLY A 10 -0.04 -13.60 1.14
C GLY A 10 0.43 -14.94 1.69
N THR A 11 1.23 -15.67 0.91
CA THR A 11 1.82 -16.93 1.36
C THR A 11 2.72 -16.75 2.58
N TRP A 12 3.55 -15.70 2.56
CA TRP A 12 4.39 -15.33 3.70
C TRP A 12 3.55 -14.89 4.92
N GLY A 13 2.52 -14.06 4.71
CA GLY A 13 1.63 -13.58 5.75
C GLY A 13 0.85 -14.70 6.43
N LYS A 14 0.36 -15.68 5.66
CA LYS A 14 -0.26 -16.89 6.18
C LYS A 14 0.69 -17.66 7.12
N ALA A 15 1.94 -17.82 6.72
CA ALA A 15 2.94 -18.51 7.54
C ALA A 15 3.30 -17.76 8.85
N LYS A 16 3.11 -16.43 8.88
CA LYS A 16 3.31 -15.59 10.08
C LYS A 16 2.09 -15.51 11.00
N GLY A 17 0.92 -15.90 10.52
CA GLY A 17 -0.31 -15.98 11.32
C GLY A 17 -1.30 -14.85 11.03
N ASN A 18 -1.20 -13.71 11.72
CA ASN A 18 -2.23 -12.65 11.67
C ASN A 18 -1.95 -11.51 10.69
N ILE A 19 -1.31 -11.80 9.55
CA ILE A 19 -1.05 -10.79 8.52
C ILE A 19 -2.09 -10.93 7.41
N GLY A 20 -2.72 -9.81 7.07
CA GLY A 20 -3.60 -9.67 5.91
C GLY A 20 -3.01 -8.69 4.89
N ILE A 21 -3.58 -8.68 3.70
CA ILE A 21 -3.28 -7.70 2.66
C ILE A 21 -4.55 -6.90 2.42
N SER A 22 -4.43 -5.57 2.48
CA SER A 22 -5.55 -4.66 2.26
C SER A 22 -5.42 -3.91 0.93
N SER A 23 -6.55 -3.61 0.34
CA SER A 23 -6.69 -2.69 -0.78
C SER A 23 -7.94 -1.82 -0.60
N GLY A 24 -8.15 -0.88 -1.52
CA GLY A 24 -9.39 -0.12 -1.57
C GLY A 24 -10.62 -0.93 -1.99
N GLY A 25 -10.48 -2.22 -2.29
CA GLY A 25 -11.60 -3.11 -2.62
C GLY A 25 -12.18 -2.97 -4.02
N GLY A 26 -11.82 -1.94 -4.77
CA GLY A 26 -12.34 -1.69 -6.12
C GLY A 26 -11.77 -2.62 -7.19
N PRO A 27 -12.09 -2.36 -8.47
CA PRO A 27 -11.65 -3.17 -9.60
C PRO A 27 -10.17 -2.96 -9.97
N GLY A 28 -9.68 -3.72 -10.94
CA GLY A 28 -8.37 -3.56 -11.57
C GLY A 28 -7.21 -3.97 -10.67
N ILE A 29 -6.33 -3.03 -10.31
CA ILE A 29 -5.15 -3.31 -9.47
C ILE A 29 -5.58 -3.74 -8.05
N MET A 30 -6.60 -3.12 -7.48
CA MET A 30 -7.12 -3.44 -6.16
C MET A 30 -7.67 -4.87 -6.11
N GLU A 31 -8.46 -5.26 -7.12
CA GLU A 31 -8.95 -6.63 -7.28
C GLU A 31 -7.80 -7.63 -7.47
N ALA A 32 -6.79 -7.29 -8.29
CA ALA A 32 -5.62 -8.14 -8.46
C ALA A 32 -4.83 -8.35 -7.15
N VAL A 33 -4.79 -7.36 -6.28
CA VAL A 33 -4.19 -7.44 -4.93
C VAL A 33 -5.01 -8.36 -4.03
N ASN A 34 -6.33 -8.15 -3.95
CA ASN A 34 -7.22 -8.99 -3.13
C ASN A 34 -7.21 -10.45 -3.61
N ARG A 35 -7.26 -10.68 -4.93
CA ARG A 35 -7.13 -12.02 -5.50
C ARG A 35 -5.78 -12.66 -5.14
N GLY A 36 -4.69 -11.91 -5.22
CA GLY A 36 -3.37 -12.42 -4.83
C GLY A 36 -3.30 -12.79 -3.34
N ALA A 37 -3.92 -11.99 -2.46
CA ALA A 37 -4.04 -12.29 -1.04
C ALA A 37 -4.84 -13.57 -0.79
N HIS A 38 -6.00 -13.69 -1.43
CA HIS A 38 -6.86 -14.87 -1.37
C HIS A 38 -6.12 -16.14 -1.83
N ASP A 39 -5.50 -16.11 -3.01
CA ASP A 39 -4.77 -17.23 -3.59
C ASP A 39 -3.49 -17.58 -2.80
N GLY A 40 -2.86 -16.59 -2.15
CA GLY A 40 -1.77 -16.78 -1.18
C GLY A 40 -2.23 -17.37 0.16
N GLY A 41 -3.54 -17.39 0.40
CA GLY A 41 -4.18 -17.99 1.57
C GLY A 41 -4.10 -17.15 2.84
N CYS A 42 -3.84 -15.84 2.74
CA CYS A 42 -3.96 -14.90 3.84
C CYS A 42 -5.32 -14.16 3.82
N LYS A 43 -5.59 -13.38 4.85
CA LYS A 43 -6.76 -12.51 4.92
C LYS A 43 -6.68 -11.42 3.86
N SER A 44 -7.75 -11.26 3.07
CA SER A 44 -7.90 -10.24 2.03
C SER A 44 -8.86 -9.17 2.53
N VAL A 45 -8.37 -7.95 2.74
CA VAL A 45 -9.13 -6.85 3.34
C VAL A 45 -9.55 -5.86 2.25
N GLY A 46 -10.83 -5.54 2.20
CA GLY A 46 -11.39 -4.48 1.38
C GLY A 46 -11.72 -3.26 2.23
N MET A 47 -11.12 -2.11 1.90
CA MET A 47 -11.41 -0.82 2.52
C MET A 47 -12.06 0.11 1.48
N GLY A 48 -13.28 -0.22 1.09
CA GLY A 48 -14.06 0.51 0.11
C GLY A 48 -14.51 1.88 0.60
N ILE A 49 -14.83 2.75 -0.35
CA ILE A 49 -15.47 4.04 -0.10
C ILE A 49 -16.78 4.09 -0.88
N SER A 50 -17.84 4.51 -0.20
CA SER A 50 -19.15 4.67 -0.83
C SER A 50 -19.10 5.81 -1.85
N LEU A 51 -19.09 5.47 -3.13
CA LEU A 51 -19.08 6.42 -4.24
C LEU A 51 -20.35 6.25 -5.06
N PRO A 52 -20.87 7.33 -5.70
CA PRO A 52 -22.08 7.25 -6.52
C PRO A 52 -22.01 6.26 -7.68
N PHE A 53 -20.78 5.85 -8.07
CA PHE A 53 -20.51 5.03 -9.26
C PHE A 53 -19.87 3.67 -8.96
N GLU A 54 -19.44 3.42 -7.71
CA GLU A 54 -18.84 2.15 -7.27
C GLU A 54 -19.68 1.61 -6.11
N GLN A 55 -20.26 0.41 -6.27
CA GLN A 55 -21.26 -0.07 -5.32
C GLN A 55 -20.79 -1.16 -4.38
N HIS A 56 -19.72 -1.92 -4.69
CA HIS A 56 -19.27 -3.03 -3.86
C HIS A 56 -17.78 -3.31 -4.02
N ASN A 57 -17.17 -3.85 -2.96
CA ASN A 57 -15.83 -4.40 -3.04
C ASN A 57 -15.80 -5.64 -3.94
N ASN A 58 -14.62 -5.98 -4.46
CA ASN A 58 -14.43 -7.14 -5.34
C ASN A 58 -14.63 -8.47 -4.58
N GLU A 59 -14.94 -9.54 -5.32
CA GLU A 59 -15.28 -10.87 -4.79
C GLU A 59 -14.16 -11.59 -4.02
N TYR A 60 -12.91 -11.12 -4.13
CA TYR A 60 -11.76 -11.73 -3.44
C TYR A 60 -11.50 -11.15 -2.06
N VAL A 61 -12.31 -10.20 -1.61
CA VAL A 61 -12.28 -9.69 -0.24
C VAL A 61 -12.88 -10.74 0.70
N SER A 62 -12.21 -10.99 1.83
CA SER A 62 -12.76 -11.88 2.86
C SER A 62 -14.07 -11.30 3.43
N PRO A 63 -15.17 -12.06 3.47
CA PRO A 63 -16.48 -11.51 3.85
C PRO A 63 -16.50 -10.80 5.21
N GLU A 64 -15.71 -11.28 6.16
CA GLU A 64 -15.59 -10.69 7.51
C GLU A 64 -14.66 -9.45 7.57
N LEU A 65 -14.00 -9.11 6.46
CA LEU A 65 -13.05 -7.99 6.32
C LEU A 65 -13.42 -7.07 5.15
N ASP A 66 -14.69 -7.07 4.82
CA ASP A 66 -15.30 -6.21 3.80
C ASP A 66 -15.87 -4.96 4.47
N PHE A 67 -15.13 -3.85 4.38
CA PHE A 67 -15.49 -2.59 4.99
C PHE A 67 -15.88 -1.57 3.94
N GLU A 68 -16.98 -0.84 4.20
CA GLU A 68 -17.40 0.30 3.40
C GLU A 68 -17.41 1.57 4.27
N PHE A 69 -16.70 2.59 3.84
CA PHE A 69 -16.60 3.88 4.51
C PHE A 69 -17.39 4.94 3.76
N HIS A 70 -18.03 5.85 4.48
CA HIS A 70 -18.71 7.00 3.89
C HIS A 70 -17.80 8.23 3.73
N TYR A 71 -16.78 8.35 4.59
CA TYR A 71 -15.89 9.51 4.60
C TYR A 71 -14.45 9.09 4.30
N PHE A 72 -13.80 9.82 3.39
CA PHE A 72 -12.41 9.58 3.02
C PHE A 72 -11.47 9.61 4.23
N PHE A 73 -11.61 10.57 5.15
CA PHE A 73 -10.72 10.72 6.29
C PHE A 73 -10.77 9.51 7.24
N THR A 74 -11.94 8.90 7.46
CA THR A 74 -12.05 7.71 8.29
C THR A 74 -11.41 6.50 7.63
N ARG A 75 -11.63 6.32 6.33
CA ARG A 75 -11.00 5.27 5.53
C ARG A 75 -9.48 5.41 5.56
N LYS A 76 -8.95 6.60 5.26
CA LYS A 76 -7.51 6.89 5.27
C LYS A 76 -6.90 6.61 6.64
N TYR A 77 -7.54 7.06 7.72
CA TYR A 77 -7.08 6.79 9.08
C TYR A 77 -6.88 5.29 9.32
N TRP A 78 -7.87 4.46 9.01
CA TRP A 78 -7.78 3.02 9.22
C TRP A 78 -6.78 2.33 8.30
N CYS A 79 -6.70 2.75 7.03
CA CYS A 79 -5.68 2.27 6.11
C CYS A 79 -4.26 2.51 6.62
N VAL A 80 -4.02 3.69 7.18
CA VAL A 80 -2.70 4.06 7.72
C VAL A 80 -2.44 3.40 9.07
N TYR A 81 -3.40 3.46 9.98
CA TYR A 81 -3.26 2.97 11.36
C TYR A 81 -2.98 1.46 11.44
N LEU A 82 -3.63 0.67 10.60
CA LEU A 82 -3.49 -0.79 10.60
C LEU A 82 -2.31 -1.30 9.79
N SER A 83 -1.80 -0.52 8.87
CA SER A 83 -0.78 -0.97 7.93
C SER A 83 0.62 -0.93 8.53
N LYS A 84 1.40 -1.96 8.25
CA LYS A 84 2.80 -2.11 8.68
C LYS A 84 3.80 -1.97 7.53
N ALA A 85 3.32 -2.00 6.29
CA ALA A 85 4.08 -1.77 5.07
C ALA A 85 3.15 -1.31 3.95
N TYR A 86 3.68 -0.61 2.98
CA TYR A 86 2.91 -0.09 1.84
C TYR A 86 3.55 -0.49 0.52
N VAL A 87 2.71 -0.90 -0.42
CA VAL A 87 3.08 -1.09 -1.82
C VAL A 87 2.22 -0.17 -2.65
N ILE A 88 2.86 0.82 -3.24
CA ILE A 88 2.21 1.85 -4.03
C ILE A 88 2.41 1.52 -5.50
N MET A 89 1.32 1.25 -6.18
CA MET A 89 1.28 0.95 -7.60
C MET A 89 1.08 2.22 -8.43
N PRO A 90 1.39 2.22 -9.73
CA PRO A 90 0.97 3.32 -10.61
C PRO A 90 -0.50 3.63 -10.45
N GLY A 91 -0.82 4.90 -10.22
CA GLY A 91 -2.17 5.34 -9.96
C GLY A 91 -2.36 6.85 -10.12
N GLY A 92 -3.57 7.30 -9.92
CA GLY A 92 -3.93 8.71 -10.05
C GLY A 92 -3.81 9.51 -8.76
N VAL A 93 -4.59 10.60 -8.68
CA VAL A 93 -4.56 11.58 -7.57
C VAL A 93 -4.83 10.93 -6.22
N GLY A 94 -5.77 9.97 -6.15
CA GLY A 94 -6.05 9.25 -4.89
C GLY A 94 -4.88 8.43 -4.38
N THR A 95 -4.09 7.82 -5.29
CA THR A 95 -2.86 7.10 -4.93
C THR A 95 -1.77 8.05 -4.44
N LEU A 96 -1.64 9.22 -5.08
CA LEU A 96 -0.71 10.27 -4.63
C LEU A 96 -1.12 10.84 -3.28
N ASP A 97 -2.40 11.02 -3.03
CA ASP A 97 -2.95 11.48 -1.76
C ASP A 97 -2.56 10.54 -0.61
N GLU A 98 -2.74 9.23 -0.77
CA GLU A 98 -2.31 8.23 0.22
C GLU A 98 -0.78 8.22 0.41
N LEU A 99 0.00 8.26 -0.68
CA LEU A 99 1.46 8.30 -0.60
C LEU A 99 1.95 9.55 0.15
N CYS A 100 1.43 10.72 -0.19
CA CYS A 100 1.81 11.99 0.45
C CYS A 100 1.43 12.01 1.93
N GLU A 101 0.28 11.46 2.31
CA GLU A 101 -0.11 11.35 3.71
C GLU A 101 0.86 10.49 4.50
N ILE A 102 1.19 9.28 4.01
CA ILE A 102 2.13 8.36 4.66
C ILE A 102 3.50 9.03 4.84
N LEU A 103 4.03 9.66 3.79
CA LEU A 103 5.30 10.37 3.86
C LEU A 103 5.27 11.52 4.87
N THR A 104 4.19 12.29 4.90
CA THR A 104 4.02 13.39 5.84
C THR A 104 3.98 12.90 7.29
N LEU A 105 3.27 11.80 7.56
CA LEU A 105 3.19 11.22 8.89
C LEU A 105 4.53 10.68 9.38
N ILE A 106 5.33 10.08 8.50
CA ILE A 106 6.69 9.62 8.83
C ILE A 106 7.61 10.82 9.06
N GLN A 107 7.63 11.80 8.14
CA GLN A 107 8.45 13.00 8.23
C GLN A 107 8.19 13.79 9.52
N THR A 108 6.93 13.92 9.91
CA THR A 108 6.51 14.61 11.14
C THR A 108 6.60 13.75 12.40
N LYS A 109 7.08 12.52 12.30
CA LYS A 109 7.19 11.54 13.39
C LYS A 109 5.85 11.19 14.07
N LYS A 110 4.75 11.37 13.35
CA LYS A 110 3.41 10.93 13.78
C LYS A 110 3.19 9.43 13.55
N MET A 111 3.99 8.85 12.66
CA MET A 111 4.04 7.42 12.39
C MET A 111 5.49 6.93 12.42
N LYS A 112 5.70 5.71 12.92
CA LYS A 112 7.00 5.03 12.84
C LYS A 112 7.35 4.73 11.38
N THR A 113 8.63 4.75 11.06
CA THR A 113 9.11 4.32 9.73
C THR A 113 8.76 2.87 9.46
N CYS A 114 8.23 2.61 8.28
CA CYS A 114 7.87 1.28 7.80
C CYS A 114 8.27 1.14 6.32
N PRO A 115 8.35 -0.08 5.78
CA PRO A 115 8.66 -0.29 4.37
C PRO A 115 7.62 0.38 3.46
N ILE A 116 8.09 1.22 2.52
CA ILE A 116 7.28 1.81 1.45
C ILE A 116 7.91 1.46 0.12
N VAL A 117 7.22 0.66 -0.68
CA VAL A 117 7.66 0.24 -2.00
C VAL A 117 6.86 0.98 -3.06
N LEU A 118 7.55 1.68 -3.96
CA LEU A 118 6.98 2.22 -5.18
C LEU A 118 7.28 1.23 -6.33
N LEU A 119 6.27 0.55 -6.83
CA LEU A 119 6.44 -0.43 -7.89
C LEU A 119 6.24 0.23 -9.27
N ASN A 120 7.12 -0.05 -10.22
CA ASN A 120 7.25 0.58 -11.53
C ASN A 120 8.08 1.88 -11.51
N SER A 121 9.39 1.73 -11.67
CA SER A 121 10.37 2.82 -11.62
C SER A 121 10.14 3.85 -12.72
N GLU A 122 9.74 3.42 -13.93
CA GLU A 122 9.46 4.33 -15.04
C GLU A 122 8.33 5.29 -14.68
N PHE A 123 7.22 4.78 -14.14
CA PHE A 123 6.09 5.61 -13.74
C PHE A 123 6.51 6.60 -12.64
N TRP A 124 7.11 6.12 -11.55
CA TRP A 124 7.39 6.95 -10.38
C TRP A 124 8.44 8.01 -10.61
N ASN A 125 9.47 7.71 -11.41
CA ASN A 125 10.51 8.69 -11.78
C ASN A 125 9.98 9.79 -12.71
N ASN A 126 8.90 9.55 -13.44
CA ASN A 126 8.24 10.54 -14.28
C ASN A 126 7.08 11.27 -13.57
N ALA A 127 6.39 10.60 -12.65
CA ALA A 127 5.25 11.18 -11.95
C ALA A 127 5.67 12.19 -10.86
N ILE A 128 6.77 11.93 -10.14
CA ILE A 128 7.26 12.78 -9.06
C ILE A 128 8.77 12.95 -9.16
N ASN A 129 9.22 14.18 -9.28
CA ASN A 129 10.65 14.50 -9.26
C ASN A 129 11.11 14.79 -7.82
N PHE A 130 11.41 13.74 -7.05
CA PHE A 130 11.88 13.87 -5.67
C PHE A 130 13.21 14.64 -5.57
N ASP A 131 14.14 14.48 -6.54
CA ASP A 131 15.41 15.18 -6.54
C ASP A 131 15.21 16.69 -6.70
N TYR A 132 14.22 17.09 -7.48
CA TYR A 132 13.87 18.49 -7.62
C TYR A 132 13.28 19.07 -6.33
N MET A 133 12.45 18.29 -5.62
CA MET A 133 11.91 18.69 -4.32
C MET A 133 13.02 18.86 -3.28
N ILE A 134 14.02 17.96 -3.26
CA ILE A 134 15.20 18.06 -2.40
C ILE A 134 16.00 19.34 -2.75
N LYS A 135 16.23 19.59 -4.02
CA LYS A 135 16.94 20.80 -4.49
C LYS A 135 16.29 22.10 -4.01
N TYR A 136 14.96 22.12 -3.93
CA TYR A 136 14.19 23.27 -3.41
C TYR A 136 14.05 23.29 -1.89
N GLY A 137 14.54 22.28 -1.19
CA GLY A 137 14.46 22.18 0.27
C GLY A 137 13.06 21.91 0.79
N THR A 138 12.12 21.40 -0.05
CA THR A 138 10.75 21.07 0.36
C THR A 138 10.65 19.70 1.01
N ILE A 139 11.59 18.80 0.70
CA ILE A 139 11.80 17.53 1.40
C ILE A 139 13.31 17.33 1.63
N SER A 140 13.66 16.42 2.54
CA SER A 140 15.04 16.03 2.83
C SER A 140 15.45 14.80 2.02
N GLN A 141 16.78 14.53 1.96
CA GLN A 141 17.28 13.28 1.37
C GLN A 141 16.72 12.05 2.11
N SER A 142 16.58 12.11 3.43
CA SER A 142 16.03 11.02 4.23
C SER A 142 14.56 10.72 3.91
N ASP A 143 13.78 11.71 3.47
CA ASP A 143 12.40 11.49 3.02
C ASP A 143 12.36 10.66 1.72
N LYS A 144 13.29 10.94 0.79
CA LYS A 144 13.45 10.15 -0.44
C LYS A 144 13.97 8.76 -0.13
N ASP A 145 14.94 8.63 0.77
CA ASP A 145 15.57 7.34 1.12
C ASP A 145 14.60 6.39 1.84
N ALA A 146 13.50 6.91 2.38
CA ALA A 146 12.40 6.09 2.93
C ALA A 146 11.60 5.34 1.84
N LEU A 147 11.77 5.71 0.57
CA LEU A 147 11.08 5.12 -0.57
C LEU A 147 11.96 4.07 -1.26
N PHE A 148 11.45 2.88 -1.42
CA PHE A 148 12.11 1.82 -2.19
C PHE A 148 11.45 1.67 -3.56
N ILE A 149 12.09 2.24 -4.60
CA ILE A 149 11.57 2.18 -5.97
C ILE A 149 12.15 0.96 -6.68
N THR A 150 11.30 0.10 -7.25
CA THR A 150 11.75 -1.12 -7.92
C THR A 150 10.75 -1.62 -8.98
N ASP A 151 11.27 -2.37 -9.96
CA ASP A 151 10.47 -3.11 -10.95
C ASP A 151 10.40 -4.61 -10.62
N SER A 152 11.21 -5.05 -9.64
CA SER A 152 11.32 -6.46 -9.28
C SER A 152 10.39 -6.84 -8.14
N ILE A 153 9.54 -7.83 -8.39
CA ILE A 153 8.67 -8.43 -7.37
C ILE A 153 9.50 -9.03 -6.23
N ASP A 154 10.63 -9.66 -6.55
CA ASP A 154 11.48 -10.29 -5.54
C ASP A 154 12.19 -9.26 -4.66
N HIS A 155 12.64 -8.16 -5.25
CA HIS A 155 13.22 -7.06 -4.48
C HIS A 155 12.16 -6.40 -3.57
N ALA A 156 10.95 -6.14 -4.08
CA ALA A 156 9.84 -5.60 -3.30
C ALA A 156 9.48 -6.53 -2.13
N TYR A 157 9.31 -7.81 -2.40
CA TYR A 157 9.05 -8.83 -1.40
C TYR A 157 10.12 -8.87 -0.30
N ASN A 158 11.40 -8.97 -0.69
CA ASN A 158 12.51 -9.02 0.25
C ASN A 158 12.61 -7.72 1.07
N HIS A 159 12.44 -6.56 0.42
CA HIS A 159 12.46 -5.28 1.13
C HIS A 159 11.37 -5.22 2.22
N ILE A 160 10.15 -5.65 1.91
CA ILE A 160 9.06 -5.66 2.87
C ILE A 160 9.33 -6.67 3.99
N THR A 161 9.59 -7.93 3.66
CA THR A 161 9.70 -9.00 4.65
C THR A 161 10.90 -8.88 5.59
N ASN A 162 11.97 -8.21 5.14
CA ASN A 162 13.17 -7.97 5.97
C ASN A 162 13.06 -6.72 6.85
N ASN A 163 12.18 -5.77 6.54
CA ASN A 163 12.10 -4.48 7.24
C ASN A 163 10.76 -4.25 7.97
N ILE A 164 9.77 -5.10 7.77
CA ILE A 164 8.48 -4.98 8.45
C ILE A 164 8.62 -5.30 9.94
N ARG A 165 7.96 -4.51 10.79
CA ARG A 165 7.90 -4.71 12.24
C ARG A 165 6.51 -5.18 12.61
N LEU A 166 6.39 -6.41 13.10
CA LEU A 166 5.11 -7.04 13.44
C LEU A 166 4.77 -6.93 14.93
N ASP A 167 5.76 -6.63 15.78
CA ASP A 167 5.64 -6.63 17.25
C ASP A 167 5.25 -5.26 17.83
N ASP A 168 4.86 -4.32 16.97
CA ASP A 168 4.51 -2.94 17.36
C ASP A 168 2.99 -2.70 17.35
#